data_dd5f15256a477b53030ed6fa62f805e7
#
_entry.id   dd5f15256a477b53030ed6fa62f805e7
#
_cell.length_a   1.000
_cell.length_b   1.000
_cell.length_c   1.000
_cell.angle_alpha   90.00
_cell.angle_beta   90.00
_cell.angle_gamma   90.00
#
_symmetry.space_group_name_H-M   'P 1'
#
loop_
_entity.id
_entity.type
_entity.pdbx_description
1 polymer ?
#
loop_
_entity_poly.entity_id
_entity_poly.type
_entity_poly.pdbx_seq_one_letter_code
_entity_poly.pdbx_strand_id
1 'polypeptide(L)'
;MNLRLTFLDIYYPLLVIIYLLCQPQIFIVDMTYCLGIKVKEGLLAIADTRITSGTDTTVKKKISIEQKDGFSLFIMTSGLRSTRDKAIVYFTELLETTEYNKLYKAVNAFGEQVKRVVKEDKESLEKAGFNFDLHSIIGGQLKDDDEHKLFLLYPEGNWVELGQGAPFIIIGNSGHGKPILNRTLNEDSSLKLALKVGFLSFDSTRVSSNNVDFPIDVAIYKKDSFNIIEQRYEKKDLENISTQWAEELKAALEHVSEDWMNVAFDKLT
;
A
#
# COMPACT_ATOMS: atom_id res chain seq x y z
N MET A 1 -31.52 45.58 -34.45
CA MET A 1 -32.04 44.70 -33.40
C MET A 1 -30.90 44.49 -32.41
N ASN A 2 -30.86 45.31 -31.36
CA ASN A 2 -29.81 45.25 -30.33
C ASN A 2 -30.20 44.26 -29.25
N LEU A 3 -29.57 43.07 -29.24
CA LEU A 3 -29.67 42.15 -28.10
C LEU A 3 -28.91 42.78 -26.91
N ARG A 4 -29.63 43.29 -25.93
CA ARG A 4 -29.04 43.60 -24.61
C ARG A 4 -28.92 42.27 -23.85
N LEU A 5 -27.73 41.71 -23.79
CA LEU A 5 -27.40 40.62 -22.86
C LEU A 5 -27.66 41.13 -21.44
N THR A 6 -28.42 40.40 -20.64
CA THR A 6 -28.66 40.76 -19.25
C THR A 6 -27.46 40.39 -18.39
N PHE A 7 -27.32 41.03 -17.23
CA PHE A 7 -26.25 40.69 -16.26
C PHE A 7 -26.22 39.23 -15.89
N LEU A 8 -27.38 38.56 -15.86
CA LEU A 8 -27.56 37.14 -15.61
C LEU A 8 -26.98 36.27 -16.72
N ASP A 9 -27.08 36.69 -17.99
CA ASP A 9 -26.59 35.88 -19.13
C ASP A 9 -25.06 35.80 -19.16
N ILE A 10 -24.36 36.76 -18.57
CA ILE A 10 -22.89 36.82 -18.53
C ILE A 10 -22.34 36.15 -17.27
N TYR A 11 -22.98 36.35 -16.13
CA TYR A 11 -22.44 35.93 -14.84
C TYR A 11 -22.92 34.55 -14.40
N TYR A 12 -24.04 34.04 -14.89
CA TYR A 12 -24.55 32.71 -14.56
C TYR A 12 -23.61 31.60 -14.99
N PRO A 13 -23.06 31.59 -16.24
CA PRO A 13 -22.06 30.60 -16.62
C PRO A 13 -20.77 30.66 -15.78
N LEU A 14 -20.35 31.88 -15.40
CA LEU A 14 -19.16 32.08 -14.57
C LEU A 14 -19.35 31.54 -13.15
N LEU A 15 -20.52 31.76 -12.55
CA LEU A 15 -20.91 31.24 -11.25
C LEU A 15 -21.01 29.71 -11.26
N VAL A 16 -21.54 29.11 -12.33
CA VAL A 16 -21.58 27.66 -12.50
C VAL A 16 -20.16 27.07 -12.64
N ILE A 17 -19.28 27.72 -13.39
CA ILE A 17 -17.89 27.31 -13.52
C ILE A 17 -17.16 27.43 -12.18
N ILE A 18 -17.34 28.52 -11.44
CA ILE A 18 -16.76 28.70 -10.10
C ILE A 18 -17.32 27.65 -9.13
N TYR A 19 -18.63 27.36 -9.16
CA TYR A 19 -19.22 26.31 -8.35
C TYR A 19 -18.67 24.93 -8.67
N LEU A 20 -18.47 24.59 -9.96
CA LEU A 20 -17.86 23.34 -10.38
C LEU A 20 -16.37 23.24 -10.03
N LEU A 21 -15.64 24.38 -10.05
CA LEU A 21 -14.24 24.44 -9.65
C LEU A 21 -14.04 24.47 -8.12
N CYS A 22 -15.05 24.95 -7.38
CA CYS A 22 -15.07 24.99 -5.91
C CYS A 22 -15.69 23.75 -5.27
N GLN A 23 -16.08 22.72 -6.04
CA GLN A 23 -16.43 21.42 -5.43
C GLN A 23 -15.19 20.96 -4.65
N PRO A 24 -15.31 20.69 -3.35
CA PRO A 24 -14.20 20.12 -2.61
C PRO A 24 -13.85 18.81 -3.29
N GLN A 25 -12.71 18.78 -3.97
CA GLN A 25 -12.13 17.50 -4.33
C GLN A 25 -11.85 16.83 -2.99
N ILE A 26 -12.65 15.84 -2.65
CA ILE A 26 -12.36 14.96 -1.52
C ILE A 26 -11.07 14.25 -1.97
N PHE A 27 -9.92 14.81 -1.56
CA PHE A 27 -8.67 14.09 -1.63
C PHE A 27 -8.87 12.86 -0.76
N ILE A 28 -9.05 11.71 -1.38
CA ILE A 28 -8.92 10.45 -0.67
C ILE A 28 -7.47 10.41 -0.22
N VAL A 29 -7.25 10.81 1.02
CA VAL A 29 -5.95 10.63 1.67
C VAL A 29 -5.79 9.12 1.80
N ASP A 30 -4.77 8.57 1.17
CA ASP A 30 -4.38 7.17 1.33
C ASP A 30 -4.30 6.83 2.83
N MET A 31 -5.29 6.07 3.32
CA MET A 31 -5.49 5.80 4.75
C MET A 31 -4.86 4.48 5.18
N THR A 32 -3.89 3.98 4.43
CA THR A 32 -3.27 2.68 4.69
C THR A 32 -1.79 2.69 4.32
N TYR A 33 -1.04 1.78 4.91
CA TYR A 33 0.31 1.46 4.51
C TYR A 33 0.43 -0.05 4.35
N CYS A 34 0.63 -0.52 3.12
CA CYS A 34 0.95 -1.91 2.86
C CYS A 34 2.22 -1.99 2.01
N LEU A 35 3.19 -2.75 2.50
CA LEU A 35 4.50 -2.94 1.88
C LEU A 35 4.73 -4.42 1.61
N GLY A 36 4.97 -4.78 0.35
CA GLY A 36 5.50 -6.07 -0.06
C GLY A 36 6.96 -5.96 -0.44
N ILE A 37 7.81 -6.86 0.04
CA ILE A 37 9.24 -6.93 -0.30
C ILE A 37 9.54 -8.32 -0.87
N LYS A 38 10.29 -8.35 -1.99
CA LYS A 38 10.83 -9.58 -2.59
C LYS A 38 12.34 -9.53 -2.55
N VAL A 39 12.96 -10.45 -1.83
CA VAL A 39 14.41 -10.68 -1.80
C VAL A 39 14.70 -12.14 -2.19
N LYS A 40 15.95 -12.47 -2.50
CA LYS A 40 16.31 -13.85 -2.89
C LYS A 40 15.95 -14.91 -1.85
N GLU A 41 15.95 -14.55 -0.56
CA GLU A 41 15.59 -15.45 0.54
C GLU A 41 14.08 -15.69 0.67
N GLY A 42 13.21 -14.83 0.11
CA GLY A 42 11.76 -14.94 0.23
C GLY A 42 11.01 -13.63 0.10
N LEU A 43 9.80 -13.60 0.68
CA LEU A 43 8.89 -12.47 0.65
C LEU A 43 8.59 -11.97 2.06
N LEU A 44 8.29 -10.69 2.13
CA LEU A 44 7.81 -10.00 3.32
C LEU A 44 6.58 -9.17 2.96
N ALA A 45 5.56 -9.24 3.82
CA ALA A 45 4.41 -8.36 3.79
C ALA A 45 4.30 -7.63 5.12
N ILE A 46 4.15 -6.32 5.09
CA ILE A 46 3.92 -5.48 6.27
C ILE A 46 2.72 -4.60 5.98
N ALA A 47 1.74 -4.60 6.88
CA ALA A 47 0.58 -3.73 6.77
C ALA A 47 0.21 -3.13 8.14
N ASP A 48 -0.15 -1.84 8.15
CA ASP A 48 -0.85 -1.27 9.28
C ASP A 48 -2.26 -1.85 9.38
N THR A 49 -2.84 -1.82 10.56
CA THR A 49 -4.19 -2.37 10.79
C THR A 49 -5.23 -1.30 11.12
N ARG A 50 -4.81 -0.03 11.17
CA ARG A 50 -5.71 1.09 11.46
C ARG A 50 -6.69 1.30 10.32
N ILE A 51 -7.98 1.46 10.67
CA ILE A 51 -9.05 1.89 9.78
C ILE A 51 -9.71 3.10 10.43
N THR A 52 -9.75 4.22 9.69
CA THR A 52 -10.45 5.42 10.11
C THR A 52 -11.74 5.54 9.28
N SER A 53 -12.87 5.75 9.97
CA SER A 53 -14.18 5.98 9.35
C SER A 53 -14.83 7.18 10.02
N GLY A 54 -14.75 8.35 9.38
CA GLY A 54 -15.14 9.60 10.02
C GLY A 54 -14.26 9.89 11.25
N THR A 55 -14.88 9.98 12.43
CA THR A 55 -14.20 10.19 13.73
C THR A 55 -13.76 8.88 14.39
N ASP A 56 -14.24 7.74 13.91
CA ASP A 56 -14.00 6.44 14.54
C ASP A 56 -12.75 5.78 13.99
N THR A 57 -11.98 5.17 14.91
CA THR A 57 -10.80 4.39 14.58
C THR A 57 -11.00 2.95 15.06
N THR A 58 -10.80 2.00 14.16
CA THR A 58 -10.87 0.56 14.46
C THR A 58 -9.62 -0.15 13.95
N VAL A 59 -9.39 -1.36 14.47
CA VAL A 59 -8.28 -2.23 14.07
C VAL A 59 -8.82 -3.38 13.24
N LYS A 60 -8.29 -3.58 12.04
CA LYS A 60 -8.65 -4.68 11.14
C LYS A 60 -7.43 -5.19 10.38
N LYS A 61 -7.32 -6.50 10.28
CA LYS A 61 -6.31 -7.17 9.48
C LYS A 61 -6.44 -6.77 8.00
N LYS A 62 -5.32 -6.38 7.37
CA LYS A 62 -5.26 -6.02 5.94
C LYS A 62 -4.52 -7.08 5.11
N ILE A 63 -3.91 -8.06 5.75
CA ILE A 63 -3.25 -9.20 5.11
C ILE A 63 -4.20 -10.40 5.19
N SER A 64 -4.54 -10.97 4.05
CA SER A 64 -5.21 -12.27 3.94
C SER A 64 -4.18 -13.31 3.51
N ILE A 65 -4.20 -14.48 4.10
CA ILE A 65 -3.28 -15.58 3.79
C ILE A 65 -4.10 -16.79 3.40
N GLU A 66 -3.73 -17.40 2.28
CA GLU A 66 -4.25 -18.65 1.80
C GLU A 66 -3.09 -19.63 1.65
N GLN A 67 -3.14 -20.73 2.42
CA GLN A 67 -2.08 -21.74 2.33
C GLN A 67 -2.60 -23.15 2.52
N LYS A 68 -2.07 -24.04 1.72
CA LYS A 68 -2.26 -25.48 1.74
C LYS A 68 -1.03 -26.14 1.13
N ASP A 69 -0.99 -27.47 1.07
CA ASP A 69 0.16 -28.20 0.51
C ASP A 69 0.53 -27.71 -0.91
N GLY A 70 1.78 -27.27 -1.09
CA GLY A 70 2.28 -26.71 -2.34
C GLY A 70 1.61 -25.42 -2.80
N PHE A 71 0.92 -24.69 -1.91
CA PHE A 71 0.21 -23.47 -2.23
C PHE A 71 0.32 -22.49 -1.06
N SER A 72 0.98 -21.37 -1.27
CA SER A 72 1.07 -20.31 -0.27
C SER A 72 1.03 -18.95 -0.95
N LEU A 73 0.05 -18.12 -0.58
CA LEU A 73 -0.02 -16.74 -0.99
C LEU A 73 -0.56 -15.84 0.12
N PHE A 74 -0.16 -14.57 0.08
CA PHE A 74 -0.78 -13.50 0.83
C PHE A 74 -1.34 -12.43 -0.11
N ILE A 75 -2.39 -11.75 0.34
CA ILE A 75 -3.00 -10.60 -0.35
C ILE A 75 -3.07 -9.45 0.65
N MET A 76 -2.50 -8.31 0.30
CA MET A 76 -2.69 -7.04 0.99
C MET A 76 -3.48 -6.08 0.11
N THR A 77 -4.35 -5.28 0.69
CA THR A 77 -5.20 -4.37 -0.08
C THR A 77 -5.25 -2.96 0.51
N SER A 78 -5.33 -1.97 -0.37
CA SER A 78 -5.64 -0.56 -0.07
C SER A 78 -6.89 -0.15 -0.82
N GLY A 79 -7.76 0.65 -0.21
CA GLY A 79 -9.02 1.11 -0.78
C GLY A 79 -10.23 0.86 0.12
N LEU A 80 -11.43 0.94 -0.44
CA LEU A 80 -12.67 0.77 0.32
C LEU A 80 -12.78 -0.63 0.92
N ARG A 81 -13.05 -0.68 2.22
CA ARG A 81 -13.17 -1.94 2.96
C ARG A 81 -14.27 -2.86 2.41
N SER A 82 -15.44 -2.31 2.05
CA SER A 82 -16.55 -3.10 1.52
C SER A 82 -16.17 -3.82 0.23
N THR A 83 -15.46 -3.15 -0.67
CA THR A 83 -15.01 -3.73 -1.95
C THR A 83 -13.94 -4.79 -1.72
N ARG A 84 -13.00 -4.53 -0.80
CA ARG A 84 -11.98 -5.50 -0.40
C ARG A 84 -12.61 -6.77 0.17
N ASP A 85 -13.44 -6.63 1.22
CA ASP A 85 -14.02 -7.78 1.93
C ASP A 85 -14.81 -8.66 0.94
N LYS A 86 -15.56 -8.06 0.02
CA LYS A 86 -16.32 -8.76 -1.02
C LYS A 86 -15.41 -9.49 -2.02
N ALA A 87 -14.33 -8.85 -2.51
CA ALA A 87 -13.38 -9.46 -3.43
C ALA A 87 -12.65 -10.64 -2.80
N ILE A 88 -12.24 -10.53 -1.53
CA ILE A 88 -11.59 -11.61 -0.78
C ILE A 88 -12.55 -12.79 -0.60
N VAL A 89 -13.80 -12.56 -0.18
CA VAL A 89 -14.79 -13.63 -0.02
C VAL A 89 -14.99 -14.38 -1.33
N TYR A 90 -15.21 -13.69 -2.44
CA TYR A 90 -15.40 -14.33 -3.74
C TYR A 90 -14.17 -15.13 -4.18
N PHE A 91 -12.97 -14.63 -3.86
CA PHE A 91 -11.75 -15.35 -4.20
C PHE A 91 -11.55 -16.58 -3.32
N THR A 92 -11.80 -16.50 -2.02
CA THR A 92 -11.69 -17.64 -1.10
C THR A 92 -12.67 -18.75 -1.48
N GLU A 93 -13.94 -18.43 -1.78
CA GLU A 93 -14.92 -19.39 -2.31
C GLU A 93 -14.44 -20.06 -3.61
N LEU A 94 -13.79 -19.31 -4.50
CA LEU A 94 -13.24 -19.87 -5.74
C LEU A 94 -12.09 -20.84 -5.47
N LEU A 95 -11.25 -20.57 -4.46
CA LEU A 95 -10.13 -21.46 -4.07
C LEU A 95 -10.59 -22.79 -3.45
N GLU A 96 -11.83 -22.86 -2.94
CA GLU A 96 -12.43 -24.13 -2.45
C GLU A 96 -12.74 -25.08 -3.60
N THR A 97 -13.05 -24.55 -4.79
CA THR A 97 -13.53 -25.33 -5.94
C THR A 97 -12.52 -25.42 -7.09
N THR A 98 -11.48 -24.58 -7.08
CA THR A 98 -10.51 -24.48 -8.18
C THR A 98 -9.09 -24.52 -7.65
N GLU A 99 -8.29 -25.42 -8.23
CA GLU A 99 -6.86 -25.49 -7.94
C GLU A 99 -6.05 -24.66 -8.92
N TYR A 100 -5.11 -23.92 -8.37
CA TYR A 100 -4.10 -23.17 -9.13
C TYR A 100 -2.72 -23.74 -8.84
N ASN A 101 -1.92 -23.92 -9.88
CA ASN A 101 -0.57 -24.47 -9.79
C ASN A 101 0.53 -23.41 -10.01
N LYS A 102 0.18 -22.23 -10.52
CA LYS A 102 1.06 -21.07 -10.71
C LYS A 102 0.43 -19.82 -10.14
N LEU A 103 1.23 -19.00 -9.45
CA LEU A 103 0.75 -17.82 -8.74
C LEU A 103 0.05 -16.83 -9.67
N TYR A 104 0.59 -16.55 -10.87
CA TYR A 104 -0.05 -15.62 -11.80
C TYR A 104 -1.48 -16.02 -12.19
N LYS A 105 -1.81 -17.32 -12.19
CA LYS A 105 -3.19 -17.79 -12.45
C LYS A 105 -4.11 -17.45 -11.29
N ALA A 106 -3.64 -17.59 -10.04
CA ALA A 106 -4.38 -17.17 -8.86
C ALA A 106 -4.54 -15.63 -8.83
N VAL A 107 -3.50 -14.89 -9.24
CA VAL A 107 -3.58 -13.42 -9.39
C VAL A 107 -4.61 -13.01 -10.44
N ASN A 108 -4.64 -13.67 -11.61
CA ASN A 108 -5.69 -13.46 -12.61
C ASN A 108 -7.08 -13.73 -12.04
N ALA A 109 -7.24 -14.84 -11.31
CA ALA A 109 -8.51 -15.21 -10.69
C ALA A 109 -8.99 -14.17 -9.68
N PHE A 110 -8.09 -13.64 -8.84
CA PHE A 110 -8.41 -12.54 -7.94
C PHE A 110 -8.78 -11.26 -8.70
N GLY A 111 -8.04 -10.93 -9.77
CA GLY A 111 -8.36 -9.79 -10.64
C GLY A 111 -9.77 -9.89 -11.25
N GLU A 112 -10.21 -11.09 -11.63
CA GLU A 112 -11.59 -11.27 -12.12
C GLU A 112 -12.63 -11.07 -10.99
N GLN A 113 -12.32 -11.41 -9.72
CA GLN A 113 -13.21 -11.09 -8.61
C GLN A 113 -13.25 -9.58 -8.34
N VAL A 114 -12.13 -8.86 -8.47
CA VAL A 114 -12.11 -7.40 -8.40
C VAL A 114 -13.00 -6.80 -9.49
N LYS A 115 -12.88 -7.23 -10.75
CA LYS A 115 -13.76 -6.79 -11.87
C LYS A 115 -15.24 -7.09 -11.60
N ARG A 116 -15.54 -8.23 -10.99
CA ARG A 116 -16.90 -8.59 -10.59
C ARG A 116 -17.44 -7.58 -9.56
N VAL A 117 -16.67 -7.24 -8.53
CA VAL A 117 -17.08 -6.23 -7.52
C VAL A 117 -17.22 -4.84 -8.16
N VAL A 118 -16.33 -4.45 -9.09
CA VAL A 118 -16.46 -3.22 -9.89
C VAL A 118 -17.82 -3.19 -10.57
N LYS A 119 -18.18 -4.26 -11.29
CA LYS A 119 -19.45 -4.34 -12.03
C LYS A 119 -20.67 -4.26 -11.12
N GLU A 120 -20.57 -4.84 -9.91
CA GLU A 120 -21.68 -4.89 -8.96
C GLU A 120 -21.87 -3.57 -8.19
N ASP A 121 -20.79 -2.90 -7.80
CA ASP A 121 -20.84 -1.88 -6.76
C ASP A 121 -20.39 -0.48 -7.22
N LYS A 122 -19.56 -0.36 -8.25
CA LYS A 122 -18.89 0.92 -8.62
C LYS A 122 -19.89 2.05 -8.82
N GLU A 123 -20.94 1.84 -9.59
CA GLU A 123 -21.93 2.89 -9.90
C GLU A 123 -22.65 3.40 -8.64
N SER A 124 -22.98 2.50 -7.72
CA SER A 124 -23.66 2.84 -6.46
C SER A 124 -22.72 3.59 -5.51
N LEU A 125 -21.45 3.19 -5.46
CA LEU A 125 -20.43 3.84 -4.64
C LEU A 125 -20.14 5.26 -5.16
N GLU A 126 -19.96 5.43 -6.47
CA GLU A 126 -19.72 6.74 -7.08
C GLU A 126 -20.91 7.70 -6.88
N LYS A 127 -22.15 7.21 -6.99
CA LYS A 127 -23.35 8.00 -6.65
C LYS A 127 -23.41 8.42 -5.18
N ALA A 128 -22.82 7.62 -4.29
CA ALA A 128 -22.69 7.93 -2.86
C ALA A 128 -21.46 8.80 -2.53
N GLY A 129 -20.68 9.23 -3.54
CA GLY A 129 -19.49 10.06 -3.38
C GLY A 129 -18.21 9.30 -3.02
N PHE A 130 -18.19 7.96 -3.18
CA PHE A 130 -17.01 7.15 -2.96
C PHE A 130 -16.36 6.77 -4.30
N ASN A 131 -15.05 6.91 -4.40
CA ASN A 131 -14.32 6.37 -5.55
C ASN A 131 -14.06 4.88 -5.36
N PHE A 132 -14.22 4.10 -6.43
CA PHE A 132 -13.77 2.73 -6.44
C PHE A 132 -12.25 2.72 -6.65
N ASP A 133 -11.53 2.43 -5.57
CA ASP A 133 -10.07 2.33 -5.58
C ASP A 133 -9.67 1.10 -4.74
N LEU A 134 -9.21 0.03 -5.39
CA LEU A 134 -8.78 -1.20 -4.75
C LEU A 134 -7.46 -1.67 -5.37
N HIS A 135 -6.36 -1.20 -4.83
CA HIS A 135 -5.04 -1.73 -5.14
C HIS A 135 -4.72 -2.93 -4.27
N SER A 136 -4.02 -3.91 -4.83
CA SER A 136 -3.65 -5.10 -4.07
C SER A 136 -2.21 -5.50 -4.34
N ILE A 137 -1.51 -5.95 -3.30
CA ILE A 137 -0.22 -6.64 -3.41
C ILE A 137 -0.48 -8.12 -3.15
N ILE A 138 -0.06 -8.97 -4.08
CA ILE A 138 -0.19 -10.42 -3.97
C ILE A 138 1.20 -11.03 -4.07
N GLY A 139 1.59 -11.79 -3.04
CA GLY A 139 2.89 -12.46 -3.02
C GLY A 139 2.75 -13.90 -2.59
N GLY A 140 3.65 -14.75 -3.08
CA GLY A 140 3.64 -16.18 -2.73
C GLY A 140 4.43 -17.05 -3.68
N GLN A 141 4.17 -18.36 -3.56
CA GLN A 141 4.72 -19.38 -4.45
C GLN A 141 3.74 -20.56 -4.48
N LEU A 142 3.46 -21.07 -5.67
CA LEU A 142 2.67 -22.26 -5.90
C LEU A 142 3.57 -23.36 -6.48
N LYS A 143 3.13 -24.61 -6.40
CA LYS A 143 3.94 -25.83 -6.66
C LYS A 143 4.70 -25.85 -8.00
N ASP A 144 4.17 -25.22 -9.04
CA ASP A 144 4.78 -25.19 -10.38
C ASP A 144 5.46 -23.84 -10.68
N ASP A 145 5.60 -22.94 -9.68
CA ASP A 145 6.40 -21.74 -9.81
C ASP A 145 7.88 -22.06 -9.54
N ASP A 146 8.77 -21.57 -10.41
CA ASP A 146 10.22 -21.75 -10.27
C ASP A 146 10.80 -20.96 -9.09
N GLU A 147 10.11 -19.89 -8.70
CA GLU A 147 10.48 -19.03 -7.58
C GLU A 147 9.24 -18.32 -6.99
N HIS A 148 9.40 -17.76 -5.80
CA HIS A 148 8.41 -16.87 -5.21
C HIS A 148 8.28 -15.56 -5.99
N LYS A 149 7.06 -15.03 -6.06
CA LYS A 149 6.70 -13.86 -6.88
C LYS A 149 5.92 -12.84 -6.09
N LEU A 150 5.99 -11.59 -6.53
CA LEU A 150 5.24 -10.47 -5.96
C LEU A 150 4.59 -9.69 -7.08
N PHE A 151 3.30 -9.40 -6.95
CA PHE A 151 2.48 -8.71 -7.94
C PHE A 151 1.81 -7.48 -7.34
N LEU A 152 1.70 -6.42 -8.14
CA LEU A 152 0.79 -5.31 -7.91
C LEU A 152 -0.42 -5.49 -8.83
N LEU A 153 -1.60 -5.56 -8.25
CA LEU A 153 -2.88 -5.63 -8.96
C LEU A 153 -3.61 -4.28 -8.82
N TYR A 154 -4.05 -3.74 -9.95
CA TYR A 154 -4.74 -2.48 -10.06
C TYR A 154 -6.27 -2.65 -9.91
N PRO A 155 -7.02 -1.55 -9.64
CA PRO A 155 -8.48 -1.60 -9.51
C PRO A 155 -9.20 -2.14 -10.74
N GLU A 156 -8.60 -2.03 -11.91
CA GLU A 156 -9.12 -2.57 -13.18
C GLU A 156 -8.94 -4.09 -13.31
N GLY A 157 -8.32 -4.75 -12.31
CA GLY A 157 -8.07 -6.18 -12.28
C GLY A 157 -6.89 -6.64 -13.14
N ASN A 158 -6.13 -5.72 -13.75
CA ASN A 158 -4.85 -6.01 -14.38
C ASN A 158 -3.72 -5.90 -13.35
N TRP A 159 -2.58 -6.49 -13.66
CA TRP A 159 -1.46 -6.57 -12.73
C TRP A 159 -0.11 -6.42 -13.42
N VAL A 160 0.91 -6.11 -12.62
CA VAL A 160 2.33 -6.16 -12.98
C VAL A 160 3.07 -7.06 -11.98
N GLU A 161 3.97 -7.89 -12.47
CA GLU A 161 4.91 -8.64 -11.64
C GLU A 161 6.08 -7.73 -11.27
N LEU A 162 6.53 -7.79 -10.02
CA LEU A 162 7.72 -7.08 -9.59
C LEU A 162 8.95 -7.67 -10.31
N GLY A 163 9.52 -6.86 -11.21
CA GLY A 163 10.71 -7.19 -11.98
C GLY A 163 12.01 -6.76 -11.30
N GLN A 164 13.09 -6.69 -12.09
CA GLN A 164 14.38 -6.20 -11.62
C GLN A 164 14.32 -4.71 -11.25
N GLY A 165 15.04 -4.31 -10.23
CA GLY A 165 15.14 -2.92 -9.77
C GLY A 165 14.85 -2.78 -8.28
N ALA A 166 13.83 -2.01 -7.92
CA ALA A 166 13.45 -1.86 -6.51
C ALA A 166 12.75 -3.15 -6.01
N PRO A 167 13.27 -3.82 -4.96
CA PRO A 167 12.75 -5.11 -4.50
C PRO A 167 11.49 -4.99 -3.64
N PHE A 168 10.64 -3.99 -3.89
CA PHE A 168 9.45 -3.73 -3.08
C PHE A 168 8.32 -3.05 -3.85
N ILE A 169 7.10 -3.22 -3.34
CA ILE A 169 5.89 -2.53 -3.75
C ILE A 169 5.24 -1.92 -2.51
N ILE A 170 4.78 -0.67 -2.59
CA ILE A 170 3.95 -0.03 -1.56
C ILE A 170 2.62 0.36 -2.20
N ILE A 171 1.51 0.07 -1.50
CA ILE A 171 0.19 0.61 -1.78
C ILE A 171 -0.31 1.42 -0.59
N GLY A 172 -1.13 2.43 -0.86
CA GLY A 172 -1.52 3.42 0.12
C GLY A 172 -0.47 4.54 0.25
N ASN A 173 -0.20 5.00 1.46
CA ASN A 173 0.72 6.11 1.72
C ASN A 173 2.18 5.71 1.48
N SER A 174 2.70 6.00 0.29
CA SER A 174 4.05 5.57 -0.14
C SER A 174 5.14 6.65 0.03
N GLY A 175 4.76 7.91 0.27
CA GLY A 175 5.68 9.06 0.18
C GLY A 175 6.78 9.07 1.25
N HIS A 176 6.44 8.75 2.49
CA HIS A 176 7.33 8.96 3.64
C HIS A 176 8.28 7.78 3.91
N GLY A 177 7.84 6.56 3.61
CA GLY A 177 8.66 5.35 3.85
C GLY A 177 9.58 4.95 2.70
N LYS A 178 9.30 5.39 1.48
CA LYS A 178 10.04 4.99 0.27
C LYS A 178 11.53 5.35 0.26
N PRO A 179 11.96 6.51 0.78
CA PRO A 179 13.38 6.90 0.74
C PRO A 179 14.33 5.93 1.44
N ILE A 180 13.96 5.34 2.58
CA ILE A 180 14.82 4.38 3.26
C ILE A 180 14.91 3.07 2.47
N LEU A 181 13.78 2.58 1.94
CA LEU A 181 13.75 1.36 1.11
C LEU A 181 14.67 1.49 -0.11
N ASN A 182 14.56 2.58 -0.85
CA ASN A 182 15.38 2.83 -2.05
C ASN A 182 16.88 2.90 -1.76
N ARG A 183 17.28 3.35 -0.55
CA ARG A 183 18.70 3.54 -0.21
C ARG A 183 19.35 2.31 0.39
N THR A 184 18.57 1.38 0.95
CA THR A 184 19.13 0.33 1.81
C THR A 184 18.74 -1.08 1.40
N LEU A 185 17.70 -1.27 0.56
CA LEU A 185 17.28 -2.58 0.10
C LEU A 185 17.74 -2.88 -1.32
N ASN A 186 18.13 -4.13 -1.51
CA ASN A 186 18.36 -4.75 -2.81
C ASN A 186 17.91 -6.22 -2.78
N GLU A 187 17.93 -6.90 -3.91
CA GLU A 187 17.50 -8.29 -4.04
C GLU A 187 18.33 -9.28 -3.21
N ASP A 188 19.58 -8.94 -2.89
CA ASP A 188 20.50 -9.76 -2.08
C ASP A 188 20.35 -9.52 -0.57
N SER A 189 19.48 -8.61 -0.16
CA SER A 189 19.23 -8.33 1.25
C SER A 189 18.64 -9.56 1.95
N SER A 190 19.05 -9.82 3.21
CA SER A 190 18.45 -10.89 3.99
C SER A 190 17.00 -10.55 4.40
N LEU A 191 16.16 -11.57 4.66
CA LEU A 191 14.81 -11.36 5.18
C LEU A 191 14.81 -10.56 6.51
N LYS A 192 15.81 -10.73 7.35
CA LYS A 192 15.96 -9.95 8.60
C LYS A 192 16.22 -8.47 8.33
N LEU A 193 17.09 -8.16 7.37
CA LEU A 193 17.33 -6.78 6.96
C LEU A 193 16.08 -6.18 6.32
N ALA A 194 15.42 -6.94 5.44
CA ALA A 194 14.18 -6.52 4.79
C ALA A 194 13.09 -6.19 5.82
N LEU A 195 12.92 -7.01 6.86
CA LEU A 195 11.96 -6.75 7.95
C LEU A 195 12.34 -5.48 8.73
N LYS A 196 13.61 -5.31 9.09
CA LYS A 196 14.10 -4.13 9.80
C LYS A 196 13.80 -2.86 8.99
N VAL A 197 14.23 -2.82 7.74
CA VAL A 197 14.04 -1.65 6.85
C VAL A 197 12.56 -1.41 6.56
N GLY A 198 11.79 -2.49 6.37
CA GLY A 198 10.34 -2.41 6.19
C GLY A 198 9.62 -1.79 7.39
N PHE A 199 10.01 -2.16 8.61
CA PHE A 199 9.49 -1.52 9.82
C PHE A 199 9.88 -0.03 9.89
N LEU A 200 11.13 0.32 9.61
CA LEU A 200 11.58 1.72 9.63
C LEU A 200 10.88 2.57 8.55
N SER A 201 10.53 1.96 7.42
CA SER A 201 9.71 2.58 6.38
C SER A 201 8.27 2.84 6.86
N PHE A 202 7.65 1.85 7.54
CA PHE A 202 6.36 2.02 8.21
C PHE A 202 6.43 3.13 9.28
N ASP A 203 7.45 3.11 10.15
CA ASP A 203 7.60 4.08 11.23
C ASP A 203 7.75 5.52 10.71
N SER A 204 8.54 5.72 9.65
CA SER A 204 8.66 7.02 8.97
C SER A 204 7.31 7.51 8.41
N THR A 205 6.49 6.59 7.91
CA THR A 205 5.14 6.92 7.42
C THR A 205 4.20 7.26 8.57
N ARG A 206 4.23 6.48 9.65
CA ARG A 206 3.41 6.69 10.85
C ARG A 206 3.69 8.05 11.52
N VAL A 207 4.95 8.44 11.61
CA VAL A 207 5.35 9.74 12.19
C VAL A 207 4.86 10.91 11.32
N SER A 208 4.68 10.70 10.03
CA SER A 208 4.34 11.74 9.06
C SER A 208 2.86 11.74 8.65
N SER A 209 2.08 10.72 9.02
CA SER A 209 0.69 10.54 8.61
C SER A 209 -0.19 10.02 9.74
N ASN A 210 -1.23 10.75 10.09
CA ASN A 210 -2.17 10.38 11.15
C ASN A 210 -3.04 9.14 10.80
N ASN A 211 -3.03 8.72 9.54
CA ASN A 211 -3.87 7.63 9.05
C ASN A 211 -3.18 6.26 9.10
N VAL A 212 -1.91 6.21 9.44
CA VAL A 212 -1.09 4.99 9.54
C VAL A 212 -0.60 4.85 10.97
N ASP A 213 -0.91 3.74 11.63
CA ASP A 213 -0.50 3.50 13.02
C ASP A 213 -0.57 2.01 13.37
N PHE A 214 -0.05 1.68 14.56
CA PHE A 214 -0.12 0.35 15.14
C PHE A 214 -1.57 -0.11 15.43
N PRO A 215 -1.77 -1.44 15.55
CA PRO A 215 -0.83 -2.55 15.34
C PRO A 215 -0.39 -2.70 13.89
N ILE A 216 0.77 -3.35 13.68
CA ILE A 216 1.20 -3.82 12.37
C ILE A 216 1.14 -5.34 12.28
N ASP A 217 0.68 -5.84 11.15
CA ASP A 217 0.76 -7.24 10.80
C ASP A 217 1.94 -7.47 9.84
N VAL A 218 2.68 -8.52 10.10
CA VAL A 218 3.82 -8.96 9.29
C VAL A 218 3.57 -10.39 8.83
N ALA A 219 3.76 -10.67 7.55
CA ALA A 219 3.79 -12.02 7.01
C ALA A 219 5.15 -12.28 6.37
N ILE A 220 5.75 -13.42 6.67
CA ILE A 220 7.08 -13.82 6.19
C ILE A 220 6.95 -15.15 5.46
N TYR A 221 7.41 -15.17 4.23
CA TYR A 221 7.53 -16.36 3.41
C TYR A 221 9.00 -16.63 3.08
N LYS A 222 9.54 -17.75 3.53
CA LYS A 222 10.87 -18.21 3.11
C LYS A 222 10.76 -18.96 1.78
N LYS A 223 11.66 -18.67 0.85
CA LYS A 223 11.73 -19.35 -0.45
C LYS A 223 11.57 -20.86 -0.32
N ASP A 224 10.73 -21.45 -1.17
CA ASP A 224 10.46 -22.90 -1.28
C ASP A 224 9.91 -23.58 0.00
N SER A 225 9.46 -22.80 0.99
CA SER A 225 8.90 -23.35 2.23
C SER A 225 7.43 -23.72 2.12
N PHE A 226 6.70 -23.13 1.19
CA PHE A 226 5.24 -23.18 1.08
C PHE A 226 4.51 -22.93 2.42
N ASN A 227 5.14 -22.11 3.28
CA ASN A 227 4.64 -21.78 4.59
C ASN A 227 4.85 -20.29 4.87
N ILE A 228 3.75 -19.59 5.17
CA ILE A 228 3.75 -18.19 5.57
C ILE A 228 3.58 -18.11 7.09
N ILE A 229 4.49 -17.40 7.75
CA ILE A 229 4.42 -17.13 9.18
C ILE A 229 3.88 -15.74 9.38
N GLU A 230 2.90 -15.58 10.27
CA GLU A 230 2.35 -14.29 10.65
C GLU A 230 2.80 -13.86 12.04
N GLN A 231 3.01 -12.57 12.21
CA GLN A 231 3.28 -11.94 13.50
C GLN A 231 2.63 -10.56 13.56
N ARG A 232 1.92 -10.29 14.64
CA ARG A 232 1.41 -8.96 14.97
C ARG A 232 2.35 -8.30 15.98
N TYR A 233 2.62 -7.02 15.76
CA TYR A 233 3.36 -6.19 16.70
C TYR A 233 2.48 -5.02 17.14
N GLU A 234 2.36 -4.89 18.44
CA GLU A 234 1.74 -3.74 19.10
C GLU A 234 2.75 -2.60 19.24
N LYS A 235 2.29 -1.39 19.48
CA LYS A 235 3.16 -0.21 19.65
C LYS A 235 4.26 -0.46 20.70
N LYS A 236 3.90 -1.04 21.86
CA LYS A 236 4.81 -1.33 22.97
C LYS A 236 5.97 -2.27 22.59
N ASP A 237 5.78 -3.11 21.57
CA ASP A 237 6.78 -4.10 21.16
C ASP A 237 7.92 -3.47 20.34
N LEU A 238 7.65 -2.33 19.70
CA LEU A 238 8.56 -1.69 18.74
C LEU A 238 8.86 -0.21 19.03
N GLU A 239 8.30 0.37 20.09
CA GLU A 239 8.49 1.78 20.44
C GLU A 239 9.96 2.13 20.73
N ASN A 240 10.70 1.22 21.37
CA ASN A 240 12.12 1.37 21.61
C ASN A 240 12.93 1.42 20.32
N ILE A 241 12.53 0.67 19.27
CA ILE A 241 13.19 0.68 17.95
C ILE A 241 12.95 2.01 17.25
N SER A 242 11.72 2.55 17.33
CA SER A 242 11.39 3.89 16.80
C SER A 242 12.23 4.97 17.47
N THR A 243 12.39 4.91 18.81
CA THR A 243 13.20 5.87 19.56
C THR A 243 14.67 5.78 19.17
N GLN A 244 15.23 4.57 19.17
CA GLN A 244 16.61 4.32 18.75
C GLN A 244 16.85 4.84 17.34
N TRP A 245 15.94 4.57 16.39
CA TRP A 245 16.08 5.04 15.02
C TRP A 245 16.12 6.57 14.92
N ALA A 246 15.29 7.26 15.70
CA ALA A 246 15.28 8.73 15.73
C ALA A 246 16.61 9.30 16.27
N GLU A 247 17.22 8.63 17.25
CA GLU A 247 18.54 9.00 17.80
C GLU A 247 19.67 8.76 16.78
N GLU A 248 19.67 7.60 16.13
CA GLU A 248 20.66 7.26 15.09
C GLU A 248 20.60 8.24 13.89
N LEU A 249 19.39 8.66 13.48
CA LEU A 249 19.22 9.66 12.43
C LEU A 249 19.83 11.00 12.82
N LYS A 250 19.66 11.45 14.07
CA LYS A 250 20.27 12.70 14.56
C LYS A 250 21.80 12.59 14.57
N ALA A 251 22.33 11.48 15.09
CA ALA A 251 23.75 11.24 15.11
C ALA A 251 24.36 11.18 13.69
N ALA A 252 23.64 10.57 12.74
CA ALA A 252 24.09 10.51 11.35
C ALA A 252 24.21 11.90 10.70
N LEU A 253 23.37 12.86 11.08
CA LEU A 253 23.47 14.25 10.55
C LEU A 253 24.79 14.93 10.93
N GLU A 254 25.35 14.63 12.11
CA GLU A 254 26.63 15.20 12.57
C GLU A 254 27.81 14.74 11.71
N HIS A 255 27.66 13.60 11.01
CA HIS A 255 28.71 13.07 10.13
C HIS A 255 28.59 13.56 8.67
N VAL A 256 27.54 14.27 8.31
CA VAL A 256 27.38 14.84 6.97
C VAL A 256 28.16 16.14 6.89
N SER A 257 29.09 16.26 5.88
CA SER A 257 29.90 17.48 5.71
C SER A 257 29.04 18.72 5.54
N GLU A 258 29.43 19.78 6.21
CA GLU A 258 28.82 21.12 6.15
C GLU A 258 29.56 22.05 5.18
N ASP A 259 30.70 21.63 4.59
CA ASP A 259 31.55 22.48 3.75
C ASP A 259 30.82 23.14 2.58
N TRP A 260 29.85 22.43 2.00
CA TRP A 260 29.03 22.94 0.91
C TRP A 260 28.13 24.12 1.30
N MET A 261 27.85 24.32 2.60
CA MET A 261 27.03 25.41 3.11
C MET A 261 27.79 26.73 3.11
N ASN A 262 29.12 26.72 3.22
CA ASN A 262 29.95 27.92 3.31
C ASN A 262 29.69 28.88 2.14
N VAL A 263 29.47 28.36 0.93
CA VAL A 263 29.13 29.18 -0.27
C VAL A 263 27.89 30.05 -0.06
N ALA A 264 26.94 29.60 0.76
CA ALA A 264 25.75 30.39 1.07
C ALA A 264 25.96 31.29 2.28
N PHE A 265 26.58 30.78 3.35
CA PHE A 265 26.74 31.51 4.61
C PHE A 265 27.76 32.64 4.52
N ASP A 266 28.83 32.53 3.69
CA ASP A 266 29.78 33.59 3.41
C ASP A 266 29.14 34.86 2.79
N LYS A 267 27.92 34.73 2.24
CA LYS A 267 27.17 35.88 1.71
C LYS A 267 26.37 36.63 2.77
N LEU A 268 26.33 36.13 4.00
CA LEU A 268 25.64 36.79 5.12
C LEU A 268 26.57 37.73 5.88
N THR A 269 27.86 37.66 5.64
CA THR A 269 28.91 38.53 6.18
C THR A 269 29.21 39.65 5.19
#